data_ca4fabb1f6f62de7f734a278194d4584
#
_entry.id   ca4fabb1f6f62de7f734a278194d4584
#
_cell.length_a   1.000
_cell.length_b   1.000
_cell.length_c   1.000
_cell.angle_alpha   90.00
_cell.angle_beta   90.00
_cell.angle_gamma   90.00
#
_symmetry.space_group_name_H-M   'P 1'
#
loop_
_entity.id
_entity.type
_entity.pdbx_description
1 polymer ?
#
loop_
_entity_poly.entity_id
_entity_poly.type
_entity_poly.pdbx_seq_one_letter_code
_entity_poly.pdbx_strand_id
1 'polypeptide(L)'
;MQISKKIYFSDYKCSSANKTGITIAFSESEYNLYNNIKHLSSATLRDMIDIQSYEKLETIANEKNVGKSTFIKDILAKKFVNQKNEKSFMRLQSTFSGGKGSPMHDWYPYLEGYSPEFVKCLISRFAPKAKTILDPFCGSGTTAIVSVLEGLNNYYCEVNPLCQYIIETKLIALTLSEEEKTKLVNELYSISNEITNVLKPSATETNLEKSFKSVFGNTKFFEDHIFKDILSYQCYISSIEDENLKRLLTIAGIRSLIPSSLLVRRGDLRFKTQKELEKGNQGFCFHVQKSLELIASDLLDITEGSGLATFLCDDAKEISGNNLIDAVITSPPYLNGTNYFRNTKIELWFIGKLKTKSDLRHYRDLAITSGINDVTKGKSLSSNNTIISEIPLLSECIKELSIKEYDSRISMMVENYFWDMFKFLSKLPKLLTNDATICIDLGDSVYCNVYIPTQDILKEMMSKLGFEENERVILRERKSRNGTKLVQTVQVFK
;
A
#
# COMPACT_ATOMS: atom_id res chain seq x y z
N MET A 1 -21.09 -25.91 -3.63
CA MET A 1 -20.59 -26.89 -4.62
C MET A 1 -19.29 -27.47 -4.07
N GLN A 2 -19.25 -28.78 -3.79
CA GLN A 2 -17.99 -29.42 -3.47
C GLN A 2 -17.18 -29.47 -4.77
N ILE A 3 -16.33 -28.49 -5.01
CA ILE A 3 -15.23 -28.69 -5.93
C ILE A 3 -14.46 -29.87 -5.34
N SER A 4 -14.41 -30.96 -6.10
CA SER A 4 -13.95 -32.25 -5.60
C SER A 4 -12.70 -32.10 -4.75
N LYS A 5 -12.58 -32.89 -3.72
CA LYS A 5 -11.45 -32.93 -2.77
C LYS A 5 -10.09 -33.15 -3.43
N LYS A 6 -9.99 -33.09 -4.76
CA LYS A 6 -8.80 -33.41 -5.54
C LYS A 6 -8.70 -32.51 -6.77
N ILE A 7 -8.19 -31.30 -6.61
CA ILE A 7 -7.51 -30.63 -7.73
C ILE A 7 -6.08 -31.15 -7.66
N TYR A 8 -5.70 -31.96 -8.60
CA TYR A 8 -4.34 -32.41 -8.76
C TYR A 8 -3.65 -31.40 -9.67
N PHE A 9 -2.53 -30.89 -9.22
CA PHE A 9 -1.55 -30.32 -10.12
C PHE A 9 -0.74 -31.51 -10.62
N SER A 10 -0.75 -31.76 -11.91
CA SER A 10 0.08 -32.80 -12.50
C SER A 10 1.55 -32.56 -12.15
N ASP A 11 2.36 -33.61 -12.14
CA ASP A 11 3.83 -33.58 -12.03
C ASP A 11 4.45 -32.80 -13.19
N TYR A 12 4.12 -31.52 -13.30
CA TYR A 12 4.60 -30.66 -14.37
C TYR A 12 5.99 -30.14 -13.99
N LYS A 13 6.98 -30.52 -14.79
CA LYS A 13 8.30 -29.90 -14.72
C LYS A 13 8.21 -28.47 -15.25
N CYS A 14 8.09 -27.51 -14.37
CA CYS A 14 8.21 -26.10 -14.75
C CYS A 14 9.65 -25.88 -15.26
N SER A 15 9.78 -25.52 -16.52
CA SER A 15 11.09 -25.27 -17.18
C SER A 15 11.86 -24.08 -16.58
N SER A 16 11.23 -23.27 -15.76
CA SER A 16 11.84 -22.13 -15.07
C SER A 16 12.18 -22.38 -13.60
N ALA A 17 11.71 -23.47 -13.02
CA ALA A 17 12.12 -23.90 -11.68
C ALA A 17 13.02 -25.13 -11.85
N ASN A 18 14.30 -24.96 -11.62
CA ASN A 18 15.18 -26.10 -11.45
C ASN A 18 14.59 -26.97 -10.34
N LYS A 19 13.93 -28.06 -10.74
CA LYS A 19 13.64 -29.26 -9.95
C LYS A 19 12.22 -29.61 -9.63
N THR A 20 11.98 -30.87 -9.81
CA THR A 20 10.99 -31.76 -9.20
C THR A 20 9.55 -31.28 -9.26
N GLY A 21 8.77 -32.06 -9.98
CA GLY A 21 7.33 -31.91 -10.05
C GLY A 21 6.75 -31.71 -8.66
N ILE A 22 5.92 -30.68 -8.52
CA ILE A 22 5.17 -30.43 -7.31
C ILE A 22 3.87 -31.22 -7.47
N THR A 23 3.79 -32.37 -6.79
CA THR A 23 2.52 -33.09 -6.68
C THR A 23 1.71 -32.40 -5.60
N ILE A 24 0.61 -31.75 -5.97
CA ILE A 24 -0.21 -31.05 -5.01
C ILE A 24 -1.54 -31.77 -4.89
N ALA A 25 -1.70 -32.47 -3.78
CA ALA A 25 -3.01 -32.90 -3.31
C ALA A 25 -3.60 -31.82 -2.41
N PHE A 26 -4.90 -31.53 -2.52
CA PHE A 26 -5.62 -30.70 -1.56
C PHE A 26 -5.70 -31.44 -0.21
N SER A 27 -4.62 -31.42 0.51
CA SER A 27 -4.39 -31.88 1.86
C SER A 27 -3.54 -30.84 2.61
N GLU A 28 -2.93 -31.13 3.72
CA GLU A 28 -2.12 -30.20 4.55
C GLU A 28 -0.98 -29.47 3.80
N SER A 29 -0.55 -29.95 2.63
CA SER A 29 0.44 -29.31 1.76
C SER A 29 -0.12 -28.19 0.85
N GLU A 30 -1.41 -27.93 0.87
CA GLU A 30 -2.12 -26.95 0.04
C GLU A 30 -1.55 -25.52 0.19
N TYR A 31 -1.03 -25.20 1.37
CA TYR A 31 -0.42 -23.90 1.66
C TYR A 31 0.84 -23.61 0.83
N ASN A 32 1.71 -24.60 0.66
CA ASN A 32 2.90 -24.46 -0.18
C ASN A 32 2.54 -24.17 -1.65
N LEU A 33 1.40 -24.69 -2.07
CA LEU A 33 0.84 -24.43 -3.39
C LEU A 33 0.42 -22.99 -3.58
N TYR A 34 -0.38 -22.45 -2.67
CA TYR A 34 -0.81 -21.05 -2.73
C TYR A 34 0.38 -20.11 -2.86
N ASN A 35 1.44 -20.36 -2.09
CA ASN A 35 2.69 -19.61 -2.16
C ASN A 35 3.37 -19.65 -3.52
N ASN A 36 3.32 -20.79 -4.17
CA ASN A 36 3.90 -20.96 -5.50
C ASN A 36 2.99 -20.38 -6.59
N ILE A 37 1.67 -20.44 -6.40
CA ILE A 37 0.68 -20.03 -7.40
C ILE A 37 0.48 -18.51 -7.43
N LYS A 38 0.56 -17.81 -6.30
CA LYS A 38 0.27 -16.35 -6.23
C LYS A 38 1.15 -15.49 -7.15
N HIS A 39 2.33 -16.01 -7.52
CA HIS A 39 3.29 -15.34 -8.40
C HIS A 39 3.22 -15.81 -9.86
N LEU A 40 2.33 -16.74 -10.15
CA LEU A 40 2.26 -17.35 -11.47
C LEU A 40 1.30 -16.58 -12.38
N SER A 41 1.68 -16.46 -13.66
CA SER A 41 0.78 -15.97 -14.69
C SER A 41 -0.39 -16.94 -14.92
N SER A 42 -1.48 -16.49 -15.54
CA SER A 42 -2.59 -17.36 -15.92
C SER A 42 -2.14 -18.52 -16.81
N ALA A 43 -1.16 -18.30 -17.70
CA ALA A 43 -0.58 -19.34 -18.54
C ALA A 43 0.12 -20.41 -17.68
N THR A 44 0.93 -19.99 -16.72
CA THR A 44 1.64 -20.90 -15.83
C THR A 44 0.68 -21.69 -14.92
N LEU A 45 -0.42 -21.06 -14.47
CA LEU A 45 -1.47 -21.76 -13.71
C LEU A 45 -2.15 -22.84 -14.55
N ARG A 46 -2.42 -22.55 -15.84
CA ARG A 46 -2.99 -23.53 -16.77
C ARG A 46 -2.07 -24.73 -16.99
N ASP A 47 -0.77 -24.51 -17.01
CA ASP A 47 0.21 -25.57 -17.21
C ASP A 47 0.43 -26.45 -15.95
N MET A 48 0.04 -25.95 -14.78
CA MET A 48 0.24 -26.63 -13.48
C MET A 48 -0.99 -27.38 -12.98
N ILE A 49 -2.18 -27.03 -13.46
CA ILE A 49 -3.45 -27.67 -13.09
C ILE A 49 -3.79 -28.66 -14.18
N ASP A 50 -4.26 -29.88 -13.83
CA ASP A 50 -4.75 -30.80 -14.85
C ASP A 50 -5.85 -30.14 -15.69
N ILE A 51 -5.83 -30.41 -16.98
CA ILE A 51 -6.65 -29.74 -17.99
C ILE A 51 -8.15 -29.77 -17.61
N GLN A 52 -8.65 -30.91 -17.11
CA GLN A 52 -10.08 -31.05 -16.79
C GLN A 52 -10.47 -30.18 -15.59
N SER A 53 -9.60 -30.08 -14.60
CA SER A 53 -9.84 -29.25 -13.41
C SER A 53 -9.75 -27.77 -13.77
N TYR A 54 -8.81 -27.38 -14.63
CA TYR A 54 -8.67 -26.01 -15.10
C TYR A 54 -9.89 -25.56 -15.91
N GLU A 55 -10.34 -26.38 -16.89
CA GLU A 55 -11.50 -26.10 -17.71
C GLU A 55 -12.80 -25.96 -16.89
N LYS A 56 -12.97 -26.78 -15.84
CA LYS A 56 -14.09 -26.64 -14.91
C LYS A 56 -14.05 -25.32 -14.13
N LEU A 57 -12.88 -24.91 -13.65
CA LEU A 57 -12.71 -23.65 -12.95
C LEU A 57 -12.93 -22.47 -13.90
N GLU A 58 -12.48 -22.60 -15.15
CA GLU A 58 -12.69 -21.61 -16.19
C GLU A 58 -14.17 -21.43 -16.55
N THR A 59 -14.90 -22.54 -16.67
CA THR A 59 -16.35 -22.55 -16.92
C THR A 59 -17.11 -21.85 -15.77
N ILE A 60 -16.77 -22.18 -14.52
CA ILE A 60 -17.39 -21.56 -13.35
C ILE A 60 -17.05 -20.06 -13.23
N ALA A 61 -15.83 -19.67 -13.59
CA ALA A 61 -15.44 -18.25 -13.62
C ALA A 61 -16.24 -17.46 -14.64
N ASN A 62 -16.42 -18.02 -15.84
CA ASN A 62 -17.23 -17.43 -16.91
C ASN A 62 -18.72 -17.34 -16.51
N GLU A 63 -19.27 -18.38 -15.91
CA GLU A 63 -20.66 -18.38 -15.42
C GLU A 63 -20.91 -17.32 -14.33
N LYS A 64 -19.87 -16.98 -13.56
CA LYS A 64 -19.93 -15.95 -12.52
C LYS A 64 -19.46 -14.57 -12.97
N ASN A 65 -19.07 -14.45 -14.21
CA ASN A 65 -18.54 -13.20 -14.79
C ASN A 65 -17.37 -12.60 -14.00
N VAL A 66 -16.45 -13.46 -13.52
CA VAL A 66 -15.27 -13.06 -12.75
C VAL A 66 -14.01 -13.38 -13.53
N GLY A 67 -12.98 -12.56 -13.42
CA GLY A 67 -11.68 -12.80 -14.03
C GLY A 67 -11.09 -14.16 -13.61
N LYS A 68 -10.76 -15.01 -14.58
CA LYS A 68 -10.36 -16.42 -14.38
C LYS A 68 -9.24 -16.60 -13.37
N SER A 69 -8.18 -15.80 -13.46
CA SER A 69 -7.03 -15.87 -12.56
C SER A 69 -7.40 -15.48 -11.13
N THR A 70 -8.21 -14.45 -10.96
CA THR A 70 -8.71 -13.98 -9.67
C THR A 70 -9.62 -15.02 -9.04
N PHE A 71 -10.54 -15.61 -9.81
CA PHE A 71 -11.45 -16.63 -9.34
C PHE A 71 -10.73 -17.91 -8.87
N ILE A 72 -9.73 -18.37 -9.61
CA ILE A 72 -8.91 -19.53 -9.20
C ILE A 72 -8.14 -19.21 -7.92
N LYS A 73 -7.53 -18.03 -7.82
CA LYS A 73 -6.83 -17.57 -6.63
C LYS A 73 -7.78 -17.45 -5.43
N ASP A 74 -8.99 -16.91 -5.60
CA ASP A 74 -9.99 -16.76 -4.55
C ASP A 74 -10.53 -18.11 -4.05
N ILE A 75 -10.76 -19.07 -4.96
CA ILE A 75 -11.17 -20.42 -4.57
C ILE A 75 -10.06 -21.10 -3.79
N LEU A 76 -8.84 -20.97 -4.24
CA LEU A 76 -7.68 -21.48 -3.51
C LEU A 76 -7.60 -20.80 -2.14
N ALA A 77 -7.70 -19.48 -2.06
CA ALA A 77 -7.68 -18.71 -0.81
C ALA A 77 -8.79 -19.14 0.16
N LYS A 78 -10.04 -19.25 -0.30
CA LYS A 78 -11.20 -19.67 0.55
C LYS A 78 -11.11 -21.09 1.08
N LYS A 79 -10.40 -22.00 0.39
CA LYS A 79 -10.17 -23.36 0.87
C LYS A 79 -9.02 -23.48 1.85
N PHE A 80 -8.07 -22.55 1.84
CA PHE A 80 -6.89 -22.56 2.70
C PHE A 80 -7.14 -22.02 4.12
N VAL A 81 -8.31 -21.44 4.36
CA VAL A 81 -8.72 -20.90 5.66
C VAL A 81 -9.16 -22.05 6.59
N ASN A 82 -8.27 -23.01 6.84
CA ASN A 82 -8.34 -23.88 7.99
C ASN A 82 -7.32 -23.41 9.04
N GLN A 83 -7.74 -23.28 10.28
CA GLN A 83 -7.10 -22.54 11.38
C GLN A 83 -5.57 -22.65 11.54
N LYS A 84 -4.91 -23.71 11.13
CA LYS A 84 -3.45 -23.85 11.17
C LYS A 84 -2.72 -23.11 10.05
N ASN A 85 -3.34 -22.90 8.92
CA ASN A 85 -2.75 -22.29 7.72
C ASN A 85 -2.99 -20.79 7.64
N GLU A 86 -3.93 -20.27 8.40
CA GLU A 86 -4.37 -18.88 8.41
C GLU A 86 -3.27 -17.89 8.81
N LYS A 87 -2.52 -18.18 9.88
CA LYS A 87 -1.40 -17.34 10.34
C LYS A 87 -0.31 -17.23 9.28
N SER A 88 -0.05 -18.31 8.59
CA SER A 88 0.95 -18.35 7.52
C SER A 88 0.46 -17.64 6.27
N PHE A 89 -0.83 -17.74 5.95
CA PHE A 89 -1.47 -16.98 4.86
C PHE A 89 -1.39 -15.48 5.11
N MET A 90 -1.79 -15.00 6.28
CA MET A 90 -1.70 -13.59 6.67
C MET A 90 -0.27 -13.06 6.57
N ARG A 91 0.71 -13.86 7.01
CA ARG A 91 2.12 -13.51 6.90
C ARG A 91 2.58 -13.22 5.48
N LEU A 92 2.10 -13.99 4.49
CA LEU A 92 2.48 -13.80 3.09
C LEU A 92 1.82 -12.57 2.47
N GLN A 93 0.59 -12.31 2.87
CA GLN A 93 -0.22 -11.24 2.31
C GLN A 93 0.01 -9.88 2.99
N SER A 94 0.74 -9.83 4.12
CA SER A 94 1.02 -8.60 4.87
C SER A 94 1.98 -7.62 4.17
N THR A 95 2.24 -7.80 2.88
CA THR A 95 3.09 -6.90 2.08
C THR A 95 2.42 -6.56 0.75
N PHE A 96 2.80 -5.43 0.17
CA PHE A 96 2.37 -5.03 -1.16
C PHE A 96 2.57 -6.15 -2.21
N SER A 97 3.70 -6.85 -2.14
CA SER A 97 4.03 -7.92 -3.09
C SER A 97 3.02 -9.08 -3.09
N GLY A 98 2.29 -9.28 -1.99
CA GLY A 98 1.24 -10.29 -1.90
C GLY A 98 0.06 -10.03 -2.84
N GLY A 99 -0.21 -8.77 -3.17
CA GLY A 99 -1.32 -8.36 -4.03
C GLY A 99 -0.97 -8.19 -5.51
N LYS A 100 0.26 -8.52 -5.93
CA LYS A 100 0.65 -8.38 -7.35
C LYS A 100 -0.29 -9.15 -8.27
N GLY A 101 -0.75 -8.45 -9.32
CA GLY A 101 -1.70 -8.97 -10.30
C GLY A 101 -3.16 -8.92 -9.84
N SER A 102 -3.46 -8.34 -8.67
CA SER A 102 -4.82 -7.96 -8.32
C SER A 102 -5.19 -6.65 -9.03
N PRO A 103 -6.39 -6.52 -9.60
CA PRO A 103 -6.80 -5.30 -10.29
C PRO A 103 -6.60 -4.06 -9.41
N MET A 104 -6.16 -2.96 -10.02
CA MET A 104 -5.86 -1.67 -9.40
C MET A 104 -4.72 -1.68 -8.36
N HIS A 105 -4.30 -2.83 -7.84
CA HIS A 105 -3.25 -2.87 -6.82
C HIS A 105 -1.92 -2.37 -7.39
N ASP A 106 -1.57 -2.81 -8.59
CA ASP A 106 -0.32 -2.45 -9.27
C ASP A 106 -0.37 -1.08 -9.99
N TRP A 107 -1.49 -0.33 -9.92
CA TRP A 107 -1.57 1.03 -10.49
C TRP A 107 -0.56 1.99 -9.86
N TYR A 108 -0.24 1.76 -8.61
CA TYR A 108 0.88 2.42 -7.95
C TYR A 108 1.58 1.46 -6.98
N PRO A 109 2.86 1.11 -7.22
CA PRO A 109 3.62 0.21 -6.34
C PRO A 109 4.00 0.93 -5.04
N TYR A 110 3.11 0.84 -4.04
CA TYR A 110 3.28 1.43 -2.72
C TYR A 110 3.88 0.40 -1.76
N LEU A 111 5.22 0.46 -1.56
CA LEU A 111 5.98 -0.58 -0.85
C LEU A 111 5.56 -0.77 0.62
N GLU A 112 5.01 0.26 1.21
CA GLU A 112 4.56 0.31 2.61
C GLU A 112 3.15 -0.27 2.80
N GLY A 113 2.48 -0.66 1.71
CA GLY A 113 1.14 -1.25 1.74
C GLY A 113 1.12 -2.76 1.95
N TYR A 114 -0.05 -3.28 2.21
CA TYR A 114 -0.39 -4.71 2.26
C TYR A 114 -1.28 -5.11 1.09
N SER A 115 -1.51 -6.41 0.93
CA SER A 115 -2.32 -6.93 -0.17
C SER A 115 -3.82 -6.82 0.08
N PRO A 116 -4.67 -6.84 -0.99
CA PRO A 116 -6.12 -6.96 -0.85
C PRO A 116 -6.55 -8.20 -0.05
N GLU A 117 -5.89 -9.32 -0.27
CA GLU A 117 -6.18 -10.59 0.42
C GLU A 117 -5.91 -10.52 1.93
N PHE A 118 -4.93 -9.71 2.35
CA PHE A 118 -4.68 -9.46 3.77
C PHE A 118 -5.86 -8.77 4.43
N VAL A 119 -6.40 -7.73 3.79
CA VAL A 119 -7.59 -7.02 4.29
C VAL A 119 -8.80 -7.94 4.34
N LYS A 120 -9.07 -8.72 3.27
CA LYS A 120 -10.16 -9.71 3.25
C LYS A 120 -10.03 -10.72 4.38
N CYS A 121 -8.82 -11.20 4.65
CA CYS A 121 -8.55 -12.12 5.74
C CYS A 121 -8.83 -11.48 7.11
N LEU A 122 -8.42 -10.22 7.33
CA LEU A 122 -8.71 -9.50 8.57
C LEU A 122 -10.21 -9.30 8.77
N ILE A 123 -10.94 -8.88 7.74
CA ILE A 123 -12.40 -8.72 7.79
C ILE A 123 -13.07 -10.04 8.14
N SER A 124 -12.77 -11.10 7.37
CA SER A 124 -13.46 -12.40 7.54
C SER A 124 -13.19 -13.05 8.89
N ARG A 125 -12.01 -12.83 9.47
CA ARG A 125 -11.61 -13.44 10.72
C ARG A 125 -12.03 -12.65 11.95
N PHE A 126 -11.74 -11.35 11.94
CA PHE A 126 -11.85 -10.52 13.15
C PHE A 126 -13.07 -9.60 13.15
N ALA A 127 -13.61 -9.29 11.97
CA ALA A 127 -14.74 -8.38 11.82
C ALA A 127 -15.81 -8.88 10.83
N PRO A 128 -16.24 -10.18 10.90
CA PRO A 128 -17.14 -10.76 9.89
C PRO A 128 -18.56 -10.16 9.86
N LYS A 129 -18.92 -9.37 10.86
CA LYS A 129 -20.23 -8.70 10.96
C LYS A 129 -20.12 -7.19 10.71
N ALA A 130 -18.92 -6.67 10.49
CA ALA A 130 -18.71 -5.25 10.25
C ALA A 130 -19.44 -4.82 8.97
N LYS A 131 -20.05 -3.65 9.03
CA LYS A 131 -20.65 -2.95 7.89
C LYS A 131 -19.85 -1.72 7.53
N THR A 132 -19.12 -1.19 8.50
CA THR A 132 -18.37 0.06 8.38
C THR A 132 -16.95 -0.12 8.89
N ILE A 133 -15.98 0.15 8.03
CA ILE A 133 -14.55 0.01 8.33
C ILE A 133 -13.88 1.39 8.31
N LEU A 134 -12.96 1.63 9.23
CA LEU A 134 -12.07 2.79 9.24
C LEU A 134 -10.63 2.37 8.93
N ASP A 135 -9.98 3.07 8.00
CA ASP A 135 -8.53 3.05 7.83
C ASP A 135 -7.97 4.48 7.95
N PRO A 136 -7.44 4.86 9.11
CA PRO A 136 -6.92 6.21 9.35
C PRO A 136 -5.53 6.46 8.74
N PHE A 137 -4.89 5.45 8.15
CA PHE A 137 -3.60 5.53 7.48
C PHE A 137 -3.63 4.77 6.15
N CYS A 138 -4.54 5.19 5.28
CA CYS A 138 -5.03 4.40 4.15
C CYS A 138 -3.99 4.14 3.03
N GLY A 139 -2.89 4.91 2.98
CA GLY A 139 -1.83 4.74 1.99
C GLY A 139 -2.38 4.78 0.56
N SER A 140 -2.13 3.74 -0.22
CA SER A 140 -2.63 3.64 -1.60
C SER A 140 -4.07 3.11 -1.72
N GLY A 141 -4.81 2.98 -0.59
CA GLY A 141 -6.24 2.72 -0.57
C GLY A 141 -6.65 1.26 -0.55
N THR A 142 -5.76 0.33 -0.18
CA THR A 142 -6.10 -1.11 -0.24
C THR A 142 -7.33 -1.45 0.62
N THR A 143 -7.40 -0.95 1.87
CA THR A 143 -8.55 -1.19 2.75
C THR A 143 -9.82 -0.57 2.18
N ALA A 144 -9.74 0.67 1.67
CA ALA A 144 -10.91 1.36 1.11
C ALA A 144 -11.48 0.62 -0.11
N ILE A 145 -10.60 0.22 -1.05
CA ILE A 145 -11.00 -0.50 -2.26
C ILE A 145 -11.60 -1.87 -1.92
N VAL A 146 -10.95 -2.64 -1.05
CA VAL A 146 -11.46 -3.96 -0.63
C VAL A 146 -12.80 -3.83 0.08
N SER A 147 -12.97 -2.85 0.97
CA SER A 147 -14.24 -2.61 1.65
C SER A 147 -15.37 -2.37 0.65
N VAL A 148 -15.17 -1.48 -0.32
CA VAL A 148 -16.17 -1.17 -1.36
C VAL A 148 -16.51 -2.41 -2.21
N LEU A 149 -15.51 -3.19 -2.59
CA LEU A 149 -15.71 -4.43 -3.37
C LEU A 149 -16.45 -5.52 -2.58
N GLU A 150 -16.24 -5.59 -1.26
CA GLU A 150 -16.95 -6.53 -0.37
C GLU A 150 -18.32 -6.01 0.10
N GLY A 151 -18.78 -4.85 -0.43
CA GLY A 151 -20.08 -4.25 -0.09
C GLY A 151 -20.13 -3.55 1.27
N LEU A 152 -18.98 -3.18 1.81
CA LEU A 152 -18.85 -2.52 3.10
C LEU A 152 -18.61 -1.01 2.90
N ASN A 153 -19.09 -0.20 3.83
CA ASN A 153 -18.71 1.20 3.88
C ASN A 153 -17.31 1.36 4.47
N ASN A 154 -16.55 2.29 3.92
CA ASN A 154 -15.22 2.62 4.42
C ASN A 154 -15.12 4.12 4.71
N TYR A 155 -14.53 4.44 5.86
CA TYR A 155 -14.03 5.78 6.15
C TYR A 155 -12.51 5.73 6.16
N TYR A 156 -11.86 6.75 5.58
CA TYR A 156 -10.40 6.78 5.56
C TYR A 156 -9.83 8.18 5.76
N CYS A 157 -8.62 8.21 6.29
CA CYS A 157 -7.77 9.39 6.31
C CYS A 157 -6.47 9.08 5.56
N GLU A 158 -5.90 10.10 4.93
CA GLU A 158 -4.61 10.01 4.26
C GLU A 158 -3.97 11.38 4.14
N VAL A 159 -2.77 11.53 4.68
CA VAL A 159 -2.06 12.81 4.71
C VAL A 159 -1.31 13.13 3.43
N ASN A 160 -0.96 12.09 2.63
CA ASN A 160 -0.20 12.28 1.41
C ASN A 160 -1.13 12.57 0.21
N PRO A 161 -1.10 13.78 -0.38
CA PRO A 161 -1.97 14.13 -1.49
C PRO A 161 -1.80 13.24 -2.73
N LEU A 162 -0.64 12.58 -2.90
CA LEU A 162 -0.44 11.58 -3.94
C LEU A 162 -1.31 10.35 -3.68
N CYS A 163 -1.29 9.85 -2.45
CA CYS A 163 -2.09 8.68 -2.06
C CYS A 163 -3.59 8.99 -2.13
N GLN A 164 -4.02 10.17 -1.70
CA GLN A 164 -5.40 10.63 -1.88
C GLN A 164 -5.82 10.58 -3.35
N TYR A 165 -5.01 11.13 -4.26
CA TYR A 165 -5.28 11.12 -5.69
C TYR A 165 -5.40 9.69 -6.25
N ILE A 166 -4.54 8.78 -5.79
CA ILE A 166 -4.57 7.37 -6.17
C ILE A 166 -5.85 6.69 -5.67
N ILE A 167 -6.22 6.91 -4.40
CA ILE A 167 -7.45 6.35 -3.80
C ILE A 167 -8.68 6.82 -4.58
N GLU A 168 -8.81 8.13 -4.76
CA GLU A 168 -9.93 8.73 -5.49
C GLU A 168 -10.05 8.16 -6.90
N THR A 169 -8.93 8.04 -7.65
CA THR A 169 -8.96 7.50 -9.01
C THR A 169 -9.41 6.05 -9.02
N LYS A 170 -8.95 5.23 -8.08
CA LYS A 170 -9.38 3.83 -7.94
C LYS A 170 -10.86 3.73 -7.58
N LEU A 171 -11.34 4.57 -6.65
CA LEU A 171 -12.75 4.58 -6.25
C LEU A 171 -13.66 4.99 -7.40
N ILE A 172 -13.28 6.01 -8.18
CA ILE A 172 -14.01 6.42 -9.38
C ILE A 172 -14.08 5.24 -10.38
N ALA A 173 -12.99 4.51 -10.58
CA ALA A 173 -12.97 3.37 -11.48
C ALA A 173 -13.97 2.26 -11.08
N LEU A 174 -14.30 2.14 -9.78
CA LEU A 174 -15.32 1.19 -9.29
C LEU A 174 -16.77 1.64 -9.56
N THR A 175 -17.00 2.90 -9.90
CA THR A 175 -18.33 3.46 -10.17
C THR A 175 -18.63 3.59 -11.65
N LEU A 176 -17.66 3.29 -12.53
CA LEU A 176 -17.84 3.40 -13.97
C LEU A 176 -18.76 2.30 -14.50
N SER A 177 -19.69 2.68 -15.35
CA SER A 177 -20.51 1.73 -16.12
C SER A 177 -19.65 0.94 -17.12
N GLU A 178 -20.13 -0.21 -17.57
CA GLU A 178 -19.44 -1.03 -18.57
C GLU A 178 -19.20 -0.29 -19.89
N GLU A 179 -20.11 0.62 -20.27
CA GLU A 179 -19.96 1.48 -21.47
C GLU A 179 -18.80 2.46 -21.27
N GLU A 180 -18.74 3.15 -20.13
CA GLU A 180 -17.65 4.08 -19.78
C GLU A 180 -16.30 3.37 -19.70
N LYS A 181 -16.24 2.19 -19.06
CA LYS A 181 -15.03 1.37 -19.02
C LYS A 181 -14.56 1.00 -20.42
N THR A 182 -15.49 0.52 -21.28
CA THR A 182 -15.16 0.13 -22.66
C THR A 182 -14.61 1.31 -23.45
N LYS A 183 -15.23 2.49 -23.33
CA LYS A 183 -14.74 3.73 -23.96
C LYS A 183 -13.33 4.06 -23.51
N LEU A 184 -13.11 4.12 -22.19
CA LEU A 184 -11.81 4.45 -21.61
C LEU A 184 -10.72 3.44 -21.99
N VAL A 185 -11.04 2.14 -22.00
CA VAL A 185 -10.11 1.08 -22.42
C VAL A 185 -9.65 1.27 -23.86
N ASN A 186 -10.58 1.57 -24.78
CA ASN A 186 -10.24 1.83 -26.18
C ASN A 186 -9.36 3.07 -26.32
N GLU A 187 -9.66 4.13 -25.60
CA GLU A 187 -8.85 5.36 -25.59
C GLU A 187 -7.44 5.11 -25.00
N LEU A 188 -7.34 4.37 -23.89
CA LEU A 188 -6.05 4.03 -23.28
C LEU A 188 -5.18 3.18 -24.22
N TYR A 189 -5.75 2.19 -24.91
CA TYR A 189 -5.00 1.41 -25.91
C TYR A 189 -4.59 2.25 -27.12
N SER A 190 -5.46 3.13 -27.60
CA SER A 190 -5.13 4.05 -28.71
C SER A 190 -3.96 4.95 -28.34
N ILE A 191 -4.02 5.60 -27.17
CA ILE A 191 -2.94 6.45 -26.67
C ILE A 191 -1.66 5.64 -26.41
N SER A 192 -1.77 4.43 -25.89
CA SER A 192 -0.63 3.53 -25.64
C SER A 192 0.14 3.23 -26.94
N ASN A 193 -0.56 2.96 -28.03
CA ASN A 193 0.02 2.66 -29.33
C ASN A 193 0.70 3.87 -29.99
N GLU A 194 0.21 5.08 -29.69
CA GLU A 194 0.66 6.31 -30.32
C GLU A 194 1.45 7.24 -29.39
N ILE A 195 1.83 6.76 -28.21
CA ILE A 195 2.39 7.62 -27.15
C ILE A 195 3.55 8.50 -27.61
N THR A 196 4.44 7.99 -28.45
CA THR A 196 5.58 8.75 -28.97
C THR A 196 5.18 9.85 -29.96
N ASN A 197 4.05 9.66 -30.67
CA ASN A 197 3.54 10.61 -31.65
C ASN A 197 2.70 11.72 -30.99
N VAL A 198 2.09 11.41 -29.85
CA VAL A 198 1.22 12.32 -29.10
C VAL A 198 2.03 13.37 -28.33
N LEU A 199 3.25 13.02 -27.92
CA LEU A 199 4.10 13.92 -27.15
C LEU A 199 4.74 15.00 -28.03
N LYS A 200 4.27 16.23 -27.88
CA LYS A 200 4.86 17.40 -28.54
C LYS A 200 5.63 18.23 -27.53
N PRO A 201 6.91 18.53 -27.80
CA PRO A 201 7.69 19.42 -26.95
C PRO A 201 7.02 20.78 -26.80
N SER A 202 6.95 21.31 -25.59
CA SER A 202 6.49 22.68 -25.36
C SER A 202 7.55 23.67 -25.86
N ALA A 203 7.11 24.70 -26.57
CA ALA A 203 7.99 25.78 -27.03
C ALA A 203 8.41 26.75 -25.89
N THR A 204 7.71 26.71 -24.75
CA THR A 204 7.92 27.58 -23.60
C THR A 204 8.13 26.77 -22.32
N GLU A 205 8.85 27.35 -21.35
CA GLU A 205 9.02 26.73 -20.02
C GLU A 205 7.66 26.53 -19.34
N THR A 206 7.35 25.27 -18.99
CA THR A 206 6.10 24.91 -18.36
C THR A 206 6.08 25.26 -16.86
N ASN A 207 4.88 25.35 -16.28
CA ASN A 207 4.74 25.52 -14.82
C ASN A 207 5.36 24.36 -14.06
N LEU A 208 5.30 23.15 -14.60
CA LEU A 208 5.91 21.96 -14.02
C LEU A 208 7.45 22.09 -14.02
N GLU A 209 8.05 22.57 -15.09
CA GLU A 209 9.49 22.81 -15.15
C GLU A 209 9.94 23.88 -14.15
N LYS A 210 9.20 24.99 -14.03
CA LYS A 210 9.47 26.04 -13.04
C LYS A 210 9.41 25.50 -11.62
N SER A 211 8.39 24.71 -11.29
CA SER A 211 8.27 24.10 -9.97
C SER A 211 9.38 23.08 -9.70
N PHE A 212 9.83 22.33 -10.70
CA PHE A 212 10.99 21.43 -10.57
C PHE A 212 12.23 22.19 -10.12
N LYS A 213 12.54 23.27 -10.81
CA LYS A 213 13.69 24.14 -10.47
C LYS A 213 13.56 24.75 -9.07
N SER A 214 12.36 25.19 -8.70
CA SER A 214 12.06 25.74 -7.37
C SER A 214 12.29 24.73 -6.24
N VAL A 215 11.81 23.50 -6.42
CA VAL A 215 11.85 22.45 -5.40
C VAL A 215 13.21 21.76 -5.33
N PHE A 216 13.76 21.38 -6.48
CA PHE A 216 14.93 20.49 -6.58
C PHE A 216 16.21 21.19 -7.02
N GLY A 217 16.12 22.45 -7.43
CA GLY A 217 17.26 23.22 -7.94
C GLY A 217 17.83 22.58 -9.21
N ASN A 218 19.15 22.44 -9.24
CA ASN A 218 19.87 21.85 -10.37
C ASN A 218 20.05 20.33 -10.26
N THR A 219 19.33 19.65 -9.36
CA THR A 219 19.46 18.19 -9.17
C THR A 219 18.89 17.47 -10.38
N LYS A 220 19.70 16.68 -11.07
CA LYS A 220 19.27 15.86 -12.20
C LYS A 220 18.73 14.53 -11.71
N PHE A 221 17.41 14.37 -11.70
CA PHE A 221 16.75 13.10 -11.43
C PHE A 221 16.43 12.29 -12.68
N PHE A 222 16.47 12.95 -13.84
CA PHE A 222 16.18 12.38 -15.16
C PHE A 222 17.28 12.77 -16.15
N GLU A 223 17.47 11.97 -17.18
CA GLU A 223 18.20 12.40 -18.37
C GLU A 223 17.40 13.48 -19.12
N ASP A 224 18.09 14.37 -19.83
CA ASP A 224 17.46 15.57 -20.40
C ASP A 224 16.32 15.24 -21.39
N HIS A 225 16.46 14.17 -22.19
CA HIS A 225 15.41 13.73 -23.12
C HIS A 225 14.21 13.15 -22.36
N ILE A 226 14.44 12.34 -21.31
CA ILE A 226 13.38 11.79 -20.46
C ILE A 226 12.62 12.92 -19.75
N PHE A 227 13.32 13.94 -19.27
CA PHE A 227 12.66 15.07 -18.62
C PHE A 227 11.76 15.83 -19.60
N LYS A 228 12.20 16.02 -20.85
CA LYS A 228 11.36 16.61 -21.90
C LYS A 228 10.11 15.78 -22.21
N ASP A 229 10.23 14.45 -22.26
CA ASP A 229 9.09 13.55 -22.46
C ASP A 229 8.06 13.68 -21.31
N ILE A 230 8.54 13.77 -20.07
CA ILE A 230 7.68 13.96 -18.88
C ILE A 230 6.91 15.28 -18.97
N LEU A 231 7.59 16.38 -19.34
CA LEU A 231 6.96 17.70 -19.50
C LEU A 231 5.92 17.68 -20.64
N SER A 232 6.26 17.06 -21.77
CA SER A 232 5.35 16.91 -22.92
C SER A 232 4.12 16.09 -22.56
N TYR A 233 4.31 15.01 -21.81
CA TYR A 233 3.22 14.16 -21.33
C TYR A 233 2.28 14.92 -20.38
N GLN A 234 2.83 15.71 -19.47
CA GLN A 234 2.02 16.53 -18.58
C GLN A 234 1.22 17.60 -19.33
N CYS A 235 1.83 18.21 -20.37
CA CYS A 235 1.09 19.12 -21.27
C CYS A 235 -0.05 18.40 -21.98
N TYR A 236 0.20 17.17 -22.48
CA TYR A 236 -0.81 16.35 -23.11
C TYR A 236 -1.96 16.02 -22.15
N ILE A 237 -1.66 15.54 -20.93
CA ILE A 237 -2.68 15.28 -19.90
C ILE A 237 -3.53 16.54 -19.64
N SER A 238 -2.87 17.71 -19.59
CA SER A 238 -3.56 18.98 -19.31
C SER A 238 -4.54 19.38 -20.42
N SER A 239 -4.39 18.88 -21.65
CA SER A 239 -5.28 19.14 -22.78
C SER A 239 -6.49 18.16 -22.84
N ILE A 240 -6.49 17.11 -22.00
CA ILE A 240 -7.59 16.15 -21.95
C ILE A 240 -8.77 16.75 -21.19
N GLU A 241 -9.95 16.72 -21.81
CA GLU A 241 -11.20 17.24 -21.20
C GLU A 241 -11.90 16.18 -20.35
N ASP A 242 -11.86 14.89 -20.74
CA ASP A 242 -12.46 13.80 -19.98
C ASP A 242 -11.67 13.59 -18.67
N GLU A 243 -12.26 13.94 -17.55
CA GLU A 243 -11.61 13.88 -16.24
C GLU A 243 -11.27 12.44 -15.81
N ASN A 244 -12.05 11.44 -16.21
CA ASN A 244 -11.75 10.05 -15.90
C ASN A 244 -10.51 9.57 -16.68
N LEU A 245 -10.46 9.86 -17.98
CA LEU A 245 -9.29 9.59 -18.80
C LEU A 245 -8.06 10.32 -18.27
N LYS A 246 -8.19 11.61 -17.95
CA LYS A 246 -7.12 12.42 -17.40
C LYS A 246 -6.54 11.85 -16.10
N ARG A 247 -7.41 11.35 -15.21
CA ARG A 247 -6.98 10.68 -13.98
C ARG A 247 -6.19 9.41 -14.26
N LEU A 248 -6.65 8.56 -15.16
CA LEU A 248 -5.98 7.32 -15.54
C LEU A 248 -4.62 7.58 -16.21
N LEU A 249 -4.55 8.56 -17.11
CA LEU A 249 -3.30 9.02 -17.72
C LEU A 249 -2.32 9.54 -16.67
N THR A 250 -2.82 10.30 -15.69
CA THR A 250 -1.98 10.79 -14.58
C THR A 250 -1.39 9.64 -13.77
N ILE A 251 -2.18 8.61 -13.45
CA ILE A 251 -1.69 7.39 -12.77
C ILE A 251 -0.60 6.69 -13.60
N ALA A 252 -0.82 6.56 -14.92
CA ALA A 252 0.19 5.97 -15.81
C ALA A 252 1.50 6.77 -15.80
N GLY A 253 1.42 8.11 -15.81
CA GLY A 253 2.56 9.00 -15.67
C GLY A 253 3.30 8.82 -14.34
N ILE A 254 2.57 8.90 -13.21
CA ILE A 254 3.10 8.69 -11.86
C ILE A 254 3.87 7.37 -11.75
N ARG A 255 3.27 6.29 -12.22
CA ARG A 255 3.87 4.95 -12.19
C ARG A 255 5.15 4.85 -13.00
N SER A 256 5.28 5.69 -14.02
CA SER A 256 6.40 5.67 -14.98
C SER A 256 7.60 6.53 -14.55
N LEU A 257 7.45 7.45 -13.59
CA LEU A 257 8.49 8.40 -13.21
C LEU A 257 9.75 7.72 -12.66
N ILE A 258 9.63 6.91 -11.61
CA ILE A 258 10.80 6.30 -10.97
C ILE A 258 11.50 5.26 -11.87
N PRO A 259 10.81 4.37 -12.59
CA PRO A 259 11.47 3.45 -13.52
C PRO A 259 12.31 4.16 -14.59
N SER A 260 11.84 5.30 -15.12
CA SER A 260 12.53 6.08 -16.14
C SER A 260 13.57 7.08 -15.60
N SER A 261 13.68 7.22 -14.27
CA SER A 261 14.58 8.17 -13.63
C SER A 261 15.99 7.59 -13.38
N LEU A 262 16.88 8.44 -12.91
CA LEU A 262 18.18 8.07 -12.34
C LEU A 262 18.08 7.58 -10.89
N LEU A 263 16.86 7.41 -10.39
CA LEU A 263 16.55 7.02 -9.02
C LEU A 263 16.06 5.58 -8.95
N VAL A 264 16.18 5.00 -7.75
CA VAL A 264 15.57 3.72 -7.39
C VAL A 264 14.96 3.81 -5.98
N ARG A 265 13.78 3.19 -5.79
CA ARG A 265 13.11 3.08 -4.51
C ARG A 265 13.33 1.67 -3.94
N ARG A 266 14.12 1.59 -2.85
CA ARG A 266 14.38 0.35 -2.10
C ARG A 266 14.43 0.68 -0.61
N GLY A 267 13.26 0.83 0.01
CA GLY A 267 13.10 1.47 1.31
C GLY A 267 13.17 2.99 1.18
N ASP A 268 14.34 3.55 0.91
CA ASP A 268 14.51 4.98 0.59
C ASP A 268 14.68 5.24 -0.91
N LEU A 269 14.26 6.44 -1.34
CA LEU A 269 14.54 6.97 -2.67
C LEU A 269 15.99 7.46 -2.74
N ARG A 270 16.80 6.81 -3.59
CA ARG A 270 18.21 7.15 -3.81
C ARG A 270 18.59 7.10 -5.28
N PHE A 271 19.72 7.69 -5.62
CA PHE A 271 20.30 7.53 -6.95
C PHE A 271 20.69 6.07 -7.22
N LYS A 272 20.53 5.66 -8.49
CA LYS A 272 21.01 4.36 -8.99
C LYS A 272 22.52 4.30 -8.87
N THR A 273 23.05 3.15 -8.51
CA THR A 273 24.49 2.85 -8.60
C THR A 273 24.90 2.65 -10.05
N GLN A 274 26.22 2.73 -10.36
CA GLN A 274 26.73 2.49 -11.71
C GLN A 274 26.22 1.18 -12.31
N LYS A 275 26.25 0.08 -11.54
CA LYS A 275 25.70 -1.24 -11.96
C LYS A 275 24.20 -1.25 -12.26
N GLU A 276 23.43 -0.37 -11.58
CA GLU A 276 21.99 -0.23 -11.84
C GLU A 276 21.75 0.62 -13.08
N LEU A 277 22.59 1.60 -13.38
CA LEU A 277 22.54 2.41 -14.60
C LEU A 277 22.93 1.58 -15.84
N GLU A 278 23.92 0.72 -15.73
CA GLU A 278 24.39 -0.17 -16.82
C GLU A 278 23.30 -1.14 -17.33
N LYS A 279 22.25 -1.39 -16.52
CA LYS A 279 21.09 -2.18 -16.98
C LYS A 279 20.24 -1.48 -18.03
N GLY A 280 20.53 -0.23 -18.29
CA GLY A 280 19.82 0.61 -19.24
C GLY A 280 18.49 1.15 -18.66
N ASN A 281 17.92 2.10 -19.41
CA ASN A 281 16.62 2.69 -19.16
C ASN A 281 15.78 2.56 -20.45
N GLN A 282 14.59 2.02 -20.33
CA GLN A 282 13.68 1.83 -21.47
C GLN A 282 13.00 3.15 -21.90
N GLY A 283 13.23 4.24 -21.16
CA GLY A 283 12.60 5.52 -21.43
C GLY A 283 11.21 5.70 -20.83
N PHE A 284 10.78 6.96 -20.76
CA PHE A 284 9.51 7.31 -20.12
C PHE A 284 8.30 6.80 -20.92
N CYS A 285 8.31 7.00 -22.24
CA CYS A 285 7.23 6.55 -23.12
C CYS A 285 6.95 5.05 -23.00
N PHE A 286 7.99 4.22 -22.95
CA PHE A 286 7.85 2.78 -22.77
C PHE A 286 7.13 2.45 -21.46
N HIS A 287 7.53 3.08 -20.36
CA HIS A 287 6.90 2.84 -19.06
C HIS A 287 5.46 3.35 -18.99
N VAL A 288 5.15 4.47 -19.63
CA VAL A 288 3.78 4.97 -19.79
C VAL A 288 2.94 3.99 -20.58
N GLN A 289 3.44 3.53 -21.74
CA GLN A 289 2.76 2.53 -22.56
C GLN A 289 2.38 1.30 -21.73
N LYS A 290 3.34 0.71 -21.02
CA LYS A 290 3.09 -0.47 -20.16
C LYS A 290 2.14 -0.18 -18.99
N SER A 291 2.11 1.04 -18.52
CA SER A 291 1.18 1.46 -17.46
C SER A 291 -0.24 1.63 -17.99
N LEU A 292 -0.40 2.17 -19.20
CA LEU A 292 -1.71 2.30 -19.87
C LEU A 292 -2.30 0.92 -20.20
N GLU A 293 -1.47 0.00 -20.74
CA GLU A 293 -1.88 -1.39 -21.02
C GLU A 293 -2.35 -2.10 -19.74
N LEU A 294 -1.63 -1.93 -18.63
CA LEU A 294 -2.03 -2.49 -17.32
C LEU A 294 -3.36 -1.92 -16.85
N ILE A 295 -3.51 -0.59 -16.85
CA ILE A 295 -4.73 0.08 -16.40
C ILE A 295 -5.92 -0.34 -17.25
N ALA A 296 -5.76 -0.40 -18.58
CA ALA A 296 -6.80 -0.83 -19.51
C ALA A 296 -7.22 -2.29 -19.25
N SER A 297 -6.24 -3.18 -19.03
CA SER A 297 -6.53 -4.58 -18.67
C SER A 297 -7.28 -4.69 -17.36
N ASP A 298 -6.84 -3.95 -16.32
CA ASP A 298 -7.47 -3.98 -15.01
C ASP A 298 -8.92 -3.45 -15.06
N LEU A 299 -9.20 -2.40 -15.85
CA LEU A 299 -10.55 -1.86 -16.00
C LEU A 299 -11.55 -2.89 -16.53
N LEU A 300 -11.11 -3.84 -17.37
CA LEU A 300 -11.93 -4.94 -17.84
C LEU A 300 -12.22 -6.00 -16.76
N ASP A 301 -11.31 -6.14 -15.80
CA ASP A 301 -11.39 -7.13 -14.71
C ASP A 301 -12.08 -6.57 -13.44
N ILE A 302 -12.31 -5.27 -13.36
CA ILE A 302 -12.94 -4.60 -12.22
C ILE A 302 -14.44 -4.84 -12.23
N THR A 303 -14.95 -5.44 -11.16
CA THR A 303 -16.38 -5.51 -10.87
C THR A 303 -16.85 -4.24 -10.17
N GLU A 304 -18.10 -3.86 -10.36
CA GLU A 304 -18.71 -2.74 -9.62
C GLU A 304 -18.69 -3.01 -8.13
N GLY A 305 -18.29 -2.01 -7.35
CA GLY A 305 -18.33 -2.07 -5.89
C GLY A 305 -19.68 -1.60 -5.37
N SER A 306 -20.23 -2.32 -4.39
CA SER A 306 -21.53 -1.97 -3.78
C SER A 306 -21.43 -1.19 -2.47
N GLY A 307 -20.22 -1.06 -1.91
CA GLY A 307 -19.94 -0.24 -0.74
C GLY A 307 -19.62 1.22 -1.11
N LEU A 308 -19.45 2.04 -0.07
CA LEU A 308 -19.07 3.46 -0.22
C LEU A 308 -17.80 3.77 0.56
N ALA A 309 -16.83 4.46 -0.04
CA ALA A 309 -15.67 4.98 0.67
C ALA A 309 -15.75 6.51 0.82
N THR A 310 -15.54 7.00 2.03
CA THR A 310 -15.63 8.42 2.38
C THR A 310 -14.32 8.90 2.99
N PHE A 311 -13.72 9.92 2.37
CA PHE A 311 -12.59 10.63 2.93
C PHE A 311 -13.04 11.50 4.12
N LEU A 312 -12.34 11.39 5.26
CA LEU A 312 -12.67 12.15 6.46
C LEU A 312 -11.77 13.37 6.63
N CYS A 313 -10.46 13.18 6.61
CA CYS A 313 -9.50 14.26 6.84
C CYS A 313 -8.07 13.84 6.41
N ASP A 314 -7.21 14.85 6.28
CA ASP A 314 -5.77 14.66 6.00
C ASP A 314 -5.02 14.11 7.22
N ASP A 315 -5.33 14.60 8.40
CA ASP A 315 -4.63 14.29 9.64
C ASP A 315 -5.46 13.36 10.54
N ALA A 316 -5.07 12.11 10.66
CA ALA A 316 -5.73 11.11 11.50
C ALA A 316 -5.83 11.53 12.98
N LYS A 317 -4.95 12.42 13.47
CA LYS A 317 -4.99 12.97 14.82
C LYS A 317 -6.20 13.89 15.07
N GLU A 318 -6.79 14.42 14.00
CA GLU A 318 -7.94 15.34 14.03
C GLU A 318 -9.27 14.66 13.64
N ILE A 319 -9.25 13.34 13.46
CA ILE A 319 -10.47 12.58 13.13
C ILE A 319 -11.55 12.80 14.18
N SER A 320 -12.78 12.95 13.72
CA SER A 320 -13.95 13.15 14.59
C SER A 320 -15.17 12.42 14.04
N GLY A 321 -16.09 12.05 14.90
CA GLY A 321 -17.31 11.33 14.56
C GLY A 321 -17.93 10.70 15.82
N ASN A 322 -19.04 9.98 15.66
CA ASN A 322 -19.73 9.32 16.77
C ASN A 322 -20.21 7.93 16.37
N ASN A 323 -19.73 6.88 17.05
CA ASN A 323 -20.27 5.50 17.08
C ASN A 323 -20.73 4.91 15.71
N LEU A 324 -19.91 5.11 14.67
CA LEU A 324 -20.26 4.69 13.31
C LEU A 324 -19.42 3.54 12.79
N ILE A 325 -18.31 3.21 13.47
CA ILE A 325 -17.28 2.31 12.97
C ILE A 325 -17.38 0.96 13.68
N ASP A 326 -17.55 -0.10 12.89
CA ASP A 326 -17.60 -1.49 13.39
C ASP A 326 -16.22 -2.13 13.43
N ALA A 327 -15.30 -1.70 12.56
CA ALA A 327 -13.93 -2.19 12.60
C ALA A 327 -12.92 -1.12 12.16
N VAL A 328 -11.73 -1.15 12.78
CA VAL A 328 -10.54 -0.44 12.31
C VAL A 328 -9.57 -1.47 11.73
N ILE A 329 -9.14 -1.28 10.50
CA ILE A 329 -8.12 -2.10 9.85
C ILE A 329 -7.08 -1.18 9.28
N THR A 330 -5.87 -1.20 9.85
CA THR A 330 -4.87 -0.20 9.48
C THR A 330 -3.44 -0.65 9.75
N SER A 331 -2.50 -0.02 9.05
CA SER A 331 -1.07 -0.09 9.29
C SER A 331 -0.53 1.35 9.43
N PRO A 332 -0.42 1.88 10.66
CA PRO A 332 0.12 3.22 10.86
C PRO A 332 1.58 3.31 10.40
N PRO A 333 2.13 4.51 10.17
CA PRO A 333 3.54 4.66 9.91
C PRO A 333 4.37 3.97 10.98
N TYR A 334 5.33 3.12 10.56
CA TYR A 334 6.18 2.41 11.51
C TYR A 334 7.28 3.32 12.04
N LEU A 335 7.65 3.12 13.29
CA LEU A 335 8.80 3.77 13.90
C LEU A 335 10.10 3.14 13.36
N ASN A 336 10.39 3.33 12.08
CA ASN A 336 11.52 2.73 11.38
C ASN A 336 12.38 3.72 10.59
N GLY A 337 12.10 5.02 10.73
CA GLY A 337 12.80 6.10 10.06
C GLY A 337 12.44 6.29 8.59
N THR A 338 11.40 5.64 8.09
CA THR A 338 10.95 5.80 6.71
C THR A 338 10.43 7.22 6.50
N ASN A 339 10.97 7.90 5.48
CA ASN A 339 10.50 9.23 5.10
C ASN A 339 9.55 9.11 3.91
N TYR A 340 8.26 8.95 4.19
CA TYR A 340 7.20 8.73 3.21
C TYR A 340 7.15 9.84 2.14
N PHE A 341 7.25 11.10 2.54
CA PHE A 341 7.20 12.23 1.59
C PHE A 341 8.47 12.37 0.76
N ARG A 342 9.64 11.99 1.30
CA ARG A 342 10.86 11.92 0.51
C ARG A 342 10.75 10.87 -0.58
N ASN A 343 10.12 9.75 -0.26
CA ASN A 343 9.94 8.64 -1.20
C ASN A 343 8.95 8.97 -2.33
N THR A 344 8.03 9.90 -2.12
CA THR A 344 6.99 10.29 -3.08
C THR A 344 7.15 11.70 -3.66
N LYS A 345 8.26 12.38 -3.37
CA LYS A 345 8.46 13.79 -3.76
C LYS A 345 8.42 14.05 -5.27
N ILE A 346 8.84 13.09 -6.09
CA ILE A 346 8.86 13.21 -7.55
C ILE A 346 7.43 13.14 -8.09
N GLU A 347 6.64 12.22 -7.58
CA GLU A 347 5.25 12.06 -7.96
C GLU A 347 4.40 13.23 -7.47
N LEU A 348 4.63 13.71 -6.23
CA LEU A 348 3.98 14.90 -5.69
C LEU A 348 4.27 16.15 -6.55
N TRP A 349 5.50 16.30 -7.02
CA TRP A 349 5.84 17.33 -7.97
C TRP A 349 5.05 17.17 -9.28
N PHE A 350 5.03 15.98 -9.86
CA PHE A 350 4.36 15.70 -11.14
C PHE A 350 2.87 16.04 -11.12
N ILE A 351 2.17 15.72 -10.03
CA ILE A 351 0.74 16.07 -9.85
C ILE A 351 0.51 17.51 -9.36
N GLY A 352 1.57 18.35 -9.33
CA GLY A 352 1.47 19.76 -8.94
C GLY A 352 1.21 20.04 -7.46
N LYS A 353 1.37 19.03 -6.59
CA LYS A 353 1.19 19.15 -5.12
C LYS A 353 2.49 19.54 -4.40
N LEU A 354 3.61 19.57 -5.11
CA LEU A 354 4.91 20.02 -4.60
C LEU A 354 5.44 21.12 -5.53
N LYS A 355 5.26 22.38 -5.13
CA LYS A 355 5.65 23.58 -5.89
C LYS A 355 6.86 24.29 -5.29
N THR A 356 7.03 24.15 -3.97
CA THR A 356 8.10 24.76 -3.19
C THR A 356 8.69 23.77 -2.18
N LYS A 357 9.86 24.08 -1.64
CA LYS A 357 10.49 23.26 -0.58
C LYS A 357 9.66 23.24 0.72
N SER A 358 8.87 24.28 0.99
CA SER A 358 8.03 24.38 2.17
C SER A 358 6.85 23.40 2.15
N ASP A 359 6.36 23.00 0.98
CA ASP A 359 5.22 22.09 0.86
C ASP A 359 5.52 20.73 1.48
N LEU A 360 6.75 20.19 1.28
CA LEU A 360 7.16 18.93 1.93
C LEU A 360 7.18 19.02 3.46
N ARG A 361 7.49 20.20 4.00
CA ARG A 361 7.48 20.40 5.44
C ARG A 361 6.06 20.42 5.97
N HIS A 362 5.17 21.11 5.29
CA HIS A 362 3.75 21.13 5.64
C HIS A 362 3.15 19.71 5.75
N TYR A 363 3.36 18.86 4.74
CA TYR A 363 2.85 17.49 4.78
C TYR A 363 3.48 16.66 5.91
N ARG A 364 4.78 16.84 6.20
CA ARG A 364 5.43 16.14 7.32
C ARG A 364 4.90 16.58 8.68
N ASP A 365 4.56 17.86 8.84
CA ASP A 365 4.06 18.39 10.10
C ASP A 365 2.65 17.84 10.42
N LEU A 366 1.87 17.41 9.41
CA LEU A 366 0.58 16.74 9.56
C LEU A 366 0.70 15.22 9.82
N ALA A 367 1.79 14.60 9.40
CA ALA A 367 1.97 13.15 9.52
C ALA A 367 2.29 12.72 10.96
N ILE A 368 2.16 11.42 11.23
CA ILE A 368 2.75 10.80 12.41
C ILE A 368 4.28 10.89 12.31
N THR A 369 4.92 11.36 13.36
CA THR A 369 6.38 11.42 13.45
C THR A 369 6.98 10.02 13.32
N SER A 370 7.72 9.71 12.26
CA SER A 370 8.26 8.37 12.00
C SER A 370 9.76 8.34 11.73
N GLY A 371 10.37 9.49 11.49
CA GLY A 371 11.78 9.63 11.18
C GLY A 371 12.45 10.83 11.85
N ILE A 372 13.77 10.76 12.01
CA ILE A 372 14.58 11.81 12.66
C ILE A 372 14.46 13.19 11.97
N ASN A 373 14.14 13.20 10.68
CA ASN A 373 13.96 14.44 9.92
C ASN A 373 12.60 15.11 10.14
N ASP A 374 11.68 14.45 10.83
CA ASP A 374 10.38 15.00 11.20
C ASP A 374 10.49 15.84 12.48
N VAL A 375 11.63 15.75 13.17
CA VAL A 375 11.90 16.44 14.44
C VAL A 375 12.85 17.61 14.24
N THR A 376 12.51 18.78 14.79
CA THR A 376 13.38 19.97 14.79
C THR A 376 14.14 20.06 16.12
N LYS A 377 15.47 20.20 16.07
CA LYS A 377 16.30 20.42 17.28
C LYS A 377 15.78 21.59 18.12
N GLY A 378 15.61 21.36 19.42
CA GLY A 378 15.21 22.41 20.39
C GLY A 378 13.70 22.70 20.43
N LYS A 379 12.87 22.04 19.61
CA LYS A 379 11.41 22.03 19.80
C LYS A 379 11.02 20.74 20.50
N SER A 380 11.15 20.71 21.84
CA SER A 380 10.41 19.75 22.65
C SER A 380 8.91 19.98 22.43
N LEU A 381 8.15 18.90 22.28
CA LEU A 381 6.73 18.97 22.53
C LEU A 381 6.54 19.57 23.90
N SER A 382 5.64 20.55 24.03
CA SER A 382 5.41 21.31 25.27
C SER A 382 5.38 20.37 26.48
N SER A 383 5.92 20.84 27.60
CA SER A 383 6.09 20.20 28.91
C SER A 383 4.84 19.56 29.55
N ASN A 384 3.76 19.39 28.82
CA ASN A 384 2.48 18.82 29.25
C ASN A 384 2.24 17.38 28.77
N ASN A 385 3.26 16.67 28.26
CA ASN A 385 3.12 15.27 27.83
C ASN A 385 3.11 14.33 29.03
N THR A 386 2.00 14.30 29.76
CA THR A 386 1.81 13.37 30.90
C THR A 386 1.80 11.90 30.46
N ILE A 387 1.42 11.61 29.19
CA ILE A 387 1.30 10.24 28.70
C ILE A 387 2.60 9.43 28.77
N ILE A 388 3.76 10.06 28.56
CA ILE A 388 5.04 9.36 28.59
C ILE A 388 5.35 8.85 29.99
N SER A 389 5.11 9.67 31.03
CA SER A 389 5.29 9.25 32.42
C SER A 389 4.29 8.19 32.86
N GLU A 390 3.17 8.07 32.14
CA GLU A 390 2.11 7.12 32.42
C GLU A 390 2.27 5.77 31.69
N ILE A 391 3.20 5.65 30.74
CA ILE A 391 3.53 4.42 30.01
C ILE A 391 4.95 3.96 30.43
N PRO A 392 5.09 3.03 31.38
CA PRO A 392 6.37 2.63 31.94
C PRO A 392 7.37 2.17 30.88
N LEU A 393 6.96 1.28 29.95
CA LEU A 393 7.82 0.80 28.87
C LEU A 393 8.38 1.93 28.00
N LEU A 394 7.55 2.90 27.64
CA LEU A 394 8.00 4.06 26.86
C LEU A 394 8.99 4.92 27.65
N SER A 395 8.71 5.18 28.93
CA SER A 395 9.58 5.96 29.80
C SER A 395 10.96 5.33 29.93
N GLU A 396 11.03 4.00 30.09
CA GLU A 396 12.30 3.26 30.16
C GLU A 396 13.08 3.36 28.83
N CYS A 397 12.41 3.13 27.69
CA CYS A 397 13.04 3.26 26.37
C CYS A 397 13.62 4.67 26.15
N ILE A 398 12.89 5.72 26.49
CA ILE A 398 13.36 7.11 26.32
C ILE A 398 14.55 7.40 27.22
N LYS A 399 14.54 6.95 28.48
CA LYS A 399 15.69 7.09 29.40
C LYS A 399 16.92 6.39 28.86
N GLU A 400 16.78 5.17 28.36
CA GLU A 400 17.90 4.41 27.80
C GLU A 400 18.43 5.06 26.52
N LEU A 401 17.52 5.52 25.62
CA LEU A 401 17.88 6.24 24.40
C LEU A 401 18.66 7.51 24.70
N SER A 402 18.22 8.34 25.65
CA SER A 402 18.87 9.60 26.00
C SER A 402 20.31 9.44 26.48
N ILE A 403 20.68 8.23 26.98
CA ILE A 403 22.05 7.91 27.37
C ILE A 403 22.88 7.43 26.17
N LYS A 404 22.26 6.70 25.20
CA LYS A 404 22.96 6.01 24.11
C LYS A 404 22.92 6.74 22.78
N GLU A 405 22.06 7.74 22.64
CA GLU A 405 21.87 8.45 21.38
C GLU A 405 23.06 9.34 21.00
N TYR A 406 23.39 9.36 19.71
CA TYR A 406 24.38 10.26 19.13
C TYR A 406 23.77 11.58 18.62
N ASP A 407 22.46 11.66 18.54
CA ASP A 407 21.67 12.84 18.17
C ASP A 407 20.41 12.90 19.04
N SER A 408 20.25 13.98 19.79
CA SER A 408 19.11 14.18 20.70
C SER A 408 17.72 14.17 20.04
N ARG A 409 17.67 14.21 18.72
CA ARG A 409 16.42 14.04 17.98
C ARG A 409 15.91 12.59 17.98
N ILE A 410 16.72 11.60 18.37
CA ILE A 410 16.32 10.19 18.32
C ILE A 410 15.30 9.89 19.43
N SER A 411 15.62 10.25 20.68
CA SER A 411 14.68 10.11 21.79
C SER A 411 13.43 10.95 21.59
N MET A 412 13.59 12.20 21.11
CA MET A 412 12.46 13.08 20.75
C MET A 412 11.57 12.49 19.64
N MET A 413 12.16 11.85 18.65
CA MET A 413 11.40 11.17 17.56
C MET A 413 10.54 10.05 18.13
N VAL A 414 11.10 9.20 19.00
CA VAL A 414 10.37 8.11 19.65
C VAL A 414 9.23 8.66 20.51
N GLU A 415 9.52 9.67 21.30
CA GLU A 415 8.53 10.36 22.13
C GLU A 415 7.38 10.94 21.30
N ASN A 416 7.71 11.69 20.23
CA ASN A 416 6.74 12.31 19.35
C ASN A 416 5.90 11.28 18.60
N TYR A 417 6.51 10.16 18.17
CA TYR A 417 5.79 9.07 17.53
C TYR A 417 4.65 8.55 18.42
N PHE A 418 4.96 8.18 19.65
CA PHE A 418 3.96 7.64 20.56
C PHE A 418 2.93 8.70 21.00
N TRP A 419 3.34 9.95 21.09
CA TRP A 419 2.41 11.04 21.36
C TRP A 419 1.42 11.24 20.20
N ASP A 420 1.90 11.24 18.97
CA ASP A 420 1.04 11.36 17.79
C ASP A 420 0.10 10.16 17.67
N MET A 421 0.60 8.96 17.91
CA MET A 421 -0.22 7.74 17.96
C MET A 421 -1.28 7.84 19.05
N PHE A 422 -0.94 8.32 20.25
CA PHE A 422 -1.90 8.46 21.33
C PHE A 422 -3.01 9.49 21.00
N LYS A 423 -2.66 10.60 20.36
CA LYS A 423 -3.66 11.57 19.89
C LYS A 423 -4.70 10.92 19.00
N PHE A 424 -4.25 10.14 18.02
CA PHE A 424 -5.15 9.38 17.15
C PHE A 424 -5.96 8.35 17.95
N LEU A 425 -5.29 7.48 18.70
CA LEU A 425 -5.95 6.41 19.45
C LEU A 425 -7.00 6.92 20.43
N SER A 426 -6.78 8.09 21.06
CA SER A 426 -7.71 8.72 21.97
C SER A 426 -9.04 9.17 21.32
N LYS A 427 -9.12 9.20 19.99
CA LYS A 427 -10.36 9.47 19.25
C LYS A 427 -11.23 8.24 19.09
N LEU A 428 -10.62 7.03 19.08
CA LEU A 428 -11.31 5.77 18.80
C LEU A 428 -12.51 5.51 19.69
N PRO A 429 -12.48 5.74 21.04
CA PRO A 429 -13.64 5.45 21.88
C PRO A 429 -14.94 6.17 21.47
N LYS A 430 -14.84 7.33 20.80
CA LYS A 430 -15.99 8.08 20.32
C LYS A 430 -16.45 7.67 18.91
N LEU A 431 -15.56 7.07 18.14
CA LEU A 431 -15.81 6.67 16.75
C LEU A 431 -16.43 5.29 16.65
N LEU A 432 -16.11 4.41 17.60
CA LEU A 432 -16.39 2.99 17.51
C LEU A 432 -17.75 2.60 18.09
N THR A 433 -18.37 1.61 17.48
CA THR A 433 -19.52 0.89 18.10
C THR A 433 -19.02 0.04 19.28
N ASN A 434 -19.94 -0.36 20.17
CA ASN A 434 -19.58 -1.08 21.40
C ASN A 434 -18.91 -2.46 21.13
N ASP A 435 -19.23 -3.10 20.00
CA ASP A 435 -18.69 -4.39 19.60
C ASP A 435 -17.56 -4.27 18.55
N ALA A 436 -17.02 -3.09 18.36
CA ALA A 436 -16.03 -2.83 17.33
C ALA A 436 -14.75 -3.63 17.57
N THR A 437 -14.09 -4.00 16.46
CA THR A 437 -12.79 -4.67 16.48
C THR A 437 -11.73 -3.77 15.87
N ILE A 438 -10.56 -3.69 16.49
CA ILE A 438 -9.43 -2.89 16.02
C ILE A 438 -8.29 -3.81 15.64
N CYS A 439 -7.87 -3.80 14.37
CA CYS A 439 -6.74 -4.56 13.84
C CYS A 439 -5.63 -3.59 13.43
N ILE A 440 -4.51 -3.60 14.13
CA ILE A 440 -3.36 -2.74 13.85
C ILE A 440 -2.16 -3.60 13.47
N ASP A 441 -1.66 -3.42 12.25
CA ASP A 441 -0.39 -4.01 11.79
C ASP A 441 0.77 -3.09 12.16
N LEU A 442 1.67 -3.55 13.03
CA LEU A 442 2.80 -2.78 13.52
C LEU A 442 4.02 -3.64 13.77
N GLY A 443 5.21 -3.06 13.69
CA GLY A 443 6.49 -3.72 13.95
C GLY A 443 7.33 -3.04 15.02
N ASP A 444 8.16 -3.83 15.71
CA ASP A 444 9.14 -3.33 16.65
C ASP A 444 10.29 -2.60 15.97
N SER A 445 10.99 -1.77 16.75
CA SER A 445 12.08 -0.93 16.28
C SER A 445 13.34 -1.06 17.16
N VAL A 446 14.48 -0.62 16.61
CA VAL A 446 15.75 -0.50 17.34
C VAL A 446 16.43 0.80 16.92
N TYR A 447 16.80 1.63 17.89
CA TYR A 447 17.61 2.82 17.70
C TYR A 447 18.76 2.85 18.70
N CYS A 448 19.97 3.19 18.26
CA CYS A 448 21.16 3.26 19.12
C CYS A 448 21.38 2.00 19.99
N ASN A 449 21.08 0.82 19.45
CA ASN A 449 21.06 -0.47 20.15
C ASN A 449 20.04 -0.59 21.30
N VAL A 450 19.09 0.33 21.40
CA VAL A 450 17.94 0.24 22.31
C VAL A 450 16.78 -0.41 21.56
N TYR A 451 16.28 -1.51 22.09
CA TYR A 451 15.05 -2.16 21.57
C TYR A 451 13.83 -1.37 22.03
N ILE A 452 12.96 -1.08 21.10
CA ILE A 452 11.70 -0.38 21.36
C ILE A 452 10.56 -1.35 21.06
N PRO A 453 9.93 -1.91 22.11
CA PRO A 453 8.80 -2.85 21.97
C PRO A 453 7.53 -2.09 21.58
N THR A 454 7.49 -1.61 20.34
CA THR A 454 6.46 -0.71 19.84
C THR A 454 5.05 -1.28 20.06
N GLN A 455 4.92 -2.60 19.90
CA GLN A 455 3.65 -3.31 20.07
C GLN A 455 3.19 -3.37 21.54
N ASP A 456 4.11 -3.58 22.47
CA ASP A 456 3.76 -3.65 23.91
C ASP A 456 3.45 -2.25 24.45
N ILE A 457 4.17 -1.24 23.98
CA ILE A 457 3.86 0.17 24.29
C ILE A 457 2.46 0.53 23.75
N LEU A 458 2.14 0.12 22.51
CA LEU A 458 0.79 0.32 21.93
C LEU A 458 -0.29 -0.37 22.78
N LYS A 459 -0.02 -1.61 23.24
CA LYS A 459 -0.94 -2.33 24.12
C LYS A 459 -1.20 -1.57 25.42
N GLU A 460 -0.16 -1.02 26.08
CA GLU A 460 -0.32 -0.21 27.29
C GLU A 460 -1.19 1.04 27.02
N MET A 461 -0.95 1.71 25.88
CA MET A 461 -1.75 2.87 25.46
C MET A 461 -3.21 2.51 25.23
N MET A 462 -3.49 1.41 24.50
CA MET A 462 -4.83 0.92 24.22
C MET A 462 -5.57 0.54 25.51
N SER A 463 -4.90 -0.11 26.45
CA SER A 463 -5.47 -0.46 27.75
C SER A 463 -5.89 0.77 28.56
N LYS A 464 -5.14 1.87 28.50
CA LYS A 464 -5.52 3.14 29.12
C LYS A 464 -6.78 3.78 28.50
N LEU A 465 -7.05 3.47 27.25
CA LEU A 465 -8.23 3.93 26.52
C LEU A 465 -9.44 2.99 26.67
N GLY A 466 -9.28 1.90 27.45
CA GLY A 466 -10.35 0.95 27.74
C GLY A 466 -10.43 -0.23 26.76
N PHE A 467 -9.43 -0.42 25.90
CA PHE A 467 -9.38 -1.55 24.96
C PHE A 467 -8.48 -2.67 25.50
N GLU A 468 -8.90 -3.91 25.30
CA GLU A 468 -8.13 -5.09 25.64
C GLU A 468 -7.57 -5.79 24.41
N GLU A 469 -6.31 -6.23 24.46
CA GLU A 469 -5.69 -7.04 23.40
C GLU A 469 -6.27 -8.46 23.44
N ASN A 470 -7.11 -8.78 22.45
CA ASN A 470 -7.77 -10.07 22.31
C ASN A 470 -6.89 -11.13 21.64
N GLU A 471 -6.14 -10.72 20.62
CA GLU A 471 -5.23 -11.60 19.88
C GLU A 471 -4.04 -10.81 19.32
N ARG A 472 -2.89 -11.50 19.18
CA ARG A 472 -1.69 -10.99 18.50
C ARG A 472 -1.20 -12.04 17.51
N VAL A 473 -1.23 -11.70 16.22
CA VAL A 473 -0.82 -12.60 15.12
C VAL A 473 0.54 -12.20 14.61
N ILE A 474 1.55 -13.06 14.78
CA ILE A 474 2.90 -12.80 14.26
C ILE A 474 2.90 -12.95 12.74
N LEU A 475 3.23 -11.86 12.04
CA LEU A 475 3.33 -11.80 10.57
C LEU A 475 4.76 -12.07 10.11
N ARG A 476 5.74 -11.45 10.75
CA ARG A 476 7.14 -11.55 10.34
C ARG A 476 8.08 -11.42 11.54
N GLU A 477 9.16 -12.17 11.47
CA GLU A 477 10.31 -12.02 12.36
C GLU A 477 11.55 -11.68 11.52
N ARG A 478 12.33 -10.71 11.97
CA ARG A 478 13.60 -10.32 11.35
C ARG A 478 14.64 -10.03 12.40
N LYS A 479 15.90 -10.08 12.02
CA LYS A 479 17.00 -9.62 12.88
C LYS A 479 17.45 -8.24 12.38
N SER A 480 17.64 -7.32 13.31
CA SER A 480 18.30 -6.05 13.06
C SER A 480 19.82 -6.26 12.81
N ARG A 481 20.50 -5.20 12.39
CA ARG A 481 21.97 -5.28 12.15
C ARG A 481 22.78 -5.70 13.38
N ASN A 482 22.34 -5.36 14.56
CA ASN A 482 22.97 -5.74 15.84
C ASN A 482 22.50 -7.11 16.36
N GLY A 483 21.69 -7.87 15.59
CA GLY A 483 21.20 -9.19 15.96
C GLY A 483 19.91 -9.21 16.79
N THR A 484 19.37 -8.07 17.21
CA THR A 484 18.10 -7.98 17.96
C THR A 484 16.95 -8.51 17.11
N LYS A 485 16.14 -9.39 17.69
CA LYS A 485 14.93 -9.91 17.06
C LYS A 485 13.86 -8.82 17.03
N LEU A 486 13.34 -8.52 15.85
CA LEU A 486 12.23 -7.60 15.63
C LEU A 486 11.04 -8.38 15.09
N VAL A 487 9.88 -8.11 15.62
CA VAL A 487 8.64 -8.79 15.26
C VAL A 487 7.66 -7.79 14.65
N GLN A 488 6.95 -8.21 13.62
CA GLN A 488 5.79 -7.51 13.05
C GLN A 488 4.55 -8.34 13.34
N THR A 489 3.48 -7.72 13.82
CA THR A 489 2.23 -8.43 14.16
C THR A 489 1.02 -7.62 13.76
N VAL A 490 -0.11 -8.32 13.59
CA VAL A 490 -1.42 -7.70 13.78
C VAL A 490 -1.80 -7.86 15.24
N GLN A 491 -2.05 -6.74 15.90
CA GLN A 491 -2.68 -6.69 17.21
C GLN A 491 -4.17 -6.45 17.04
N VAL A 492 -4.97 -7.28 17.70
CA VAL A 492 -6.44 -7.22 17.67
C VAL A 492 -6.94 -6.82 19.03
N PHE A 493 -7.67 -5.69 19.08
CA PHE A 493 -8.25 -5.15 20.31
C PHE A 493 -9.79 -5.13 20.24
N LYS A 494 -10.39 -5.19 21.44
CA LYS A 494 -11.83 -4.97 21.65
C LYS A 494 -12.04 -4.06 22.84
#